data_a6a792479923af1ea854fa93aed6425c
#
_entry.id   a6a792479923af1ea854fa93aed6425c
#
_cell.length_a   1.000
_cell.length_b   1.000
_cell.length_c   1.000
_cell.angle_alpha   90.00
_cell.angle_beta   90.00
_cell.angle_gamma   90.00
#
_symmetry.space_group_name_H-M   'P 1'
#
loop_
_entity.id
_entity.type
_entity.pdbx_description
1 polymer ?
#
loop_
_entity_poly.entity_id
_entity_poly.type
_entity_poly.pdbx_seq_one_letter_code
_entity_poly.pdbx_strand_id
1 'polypeptide(L)'
;MKPVALAVAALVAALSIAFRADAQEPIKIGIIATYSGQFADTAQQMDNGVKLYMKQHGDTVAGRKLEIIRRDSGGPNPDVAKRLAQELVVRDKVDILAGFPTSPEALAAADVSAASQKFMVSMNGTASMLTTKSPYVVRTSFTLPQVAQALGAWAATKGGIKKTYTMVTDFGPGIDGEQYFQRGFKESGGEIIGSVRSPLANPDFSPFVQRIKDANPESIFVFVPGGSQPAALGKAFADRGIDPTKIKIMSSGEAVDETAIKGLGELAIGRLSAQHYDYNHRSPKNEAFVKAYNAEFKRNPDFFSVGGFDGMHLIYEALKKTVGKADGDSLVQAATGMQWESPRGPMLIDPETRDVVQTIYIRRVEKVDGKIVNVDIDKIENVKDPVKASK
;
A
#
# COMPACT_ATOMS: atom_id res chain seq x y z
N MET A 1 -15.26 71.91 -11.30
CA MET A 1 -15.30 70.73 -10.38
C MET A 1 -15.73 69.41 -11.06
N LYS A 2 -15.67 69.27 -12.39
CA LYS A 2 -16.11 68.05 -13.11
C LYS A 2 -14.96 67.11 -13.63
N PRO A 3 -13.68 67.47 -13.74
CA PRO A 3 -12.69 66.54 -14.25
C PRO A 3 -12.06 65.61 -13.18
N VAL A 4 -12.04 66.02 -11.93
CA VAL A 4 -11.40 65.21 -10.84
C VAL A 4 -12.23 63.97 -10.45
N ALA A 5 -13.56 64.06 -10.50
CA ALA A 5 -14.46 62.93 -10.17
C ALA A 5 -14.40 61.81 -11.22
N LEU A 6 -14.16 62.15 -12.51
CA LEU A 6 -14.01 61.13 -13.57
C LEU A 6 -12.67 60.35 -13.42
N ALA A 7 -11.60 61.04 -13.05
CA ALA A 7 -10.29 60.40 -12.86
C ALA A 7 -10.24 59.44 -11.68
N VAL A 8 -10.94 59.75 -10.59
CA VAL A 8 -11.04 58.86 -9.41
C VAL A 8 -11.90 57.65 -9.71
N ALA A 9 -13.00 57.78 -10.46
CA ALA A 9 -13.84 56.64 -10.88
C ALA A 9 -13.11 55.70 -11.84
N ALA A 10 -12.30 56.21 -12.74
CA ALA A 10 -11.48 55.40 -13.65
C ALA A 10 -10.35 54.65 -12.90
N LEU A 11 -9.76 55.26 -11.87
CA LEU A 11 -8.72 54.61 -11.07
C LEU A 11 -9.29 53.52 -10.19
N VAL A 12 -10.49 53.66 -9.62
CA VAL A 12 -11.19 52.65 -8.83
C VAL A 12 -11.66 51.49 -9.72
N ALA A 13 -12.12 51.77 -10.94
CA ALA A 13 -12.49 50.74 -11.90
C ALA A 13 -11.25 49.93 -12.40
N ALA A 14 -10.10 50.57 -12.60
CA ALA A 14 -8.85 49.91 -12.97
C ALA A 14 -8.28 49.07 -11.84
N LEU A 15 -8.40 49.50 -10.55
CA LEU A 15 -8.02 48.69 -9.40
C LEU A 15 -8.96 47.48 -9.19
N SER A 16 -10.24 47.58 -9.57
CA SER A 16 -11.20 46.44 -9.46
C SER A 16 -10.97 45.35 -10.49
N ILE A 17 -10.30 45.63 -11.61
CA ILE A 17 -9.96 44.66 -12.65
C ILE A 17 -8.66 43.92 -12.29
N ALA A 18 -7.78 44.49 -11.50
CA ALA A 18 -6.50 43.89 -11.13
C ALA A 18 -6.59 42.79 -10.06
N PHE A 19 -7.76 42.53 -9.45
CA PHE A 19 -7.97 41.48 -8.43
C PHE A 19 -8.93 40.35 -8.88
N ARG A 20 -9.10 40.11 -10.15
CA ARG A 20 -9.47 38.78 -10.58
C ARG A 20 -8.18 37.95 -10.60
N ALA A 21 -7.76 37.46 -9.43
CA ALA A 21 -6.92 36.30 -9.40
C ALA A 21 -7.68 35.22 -10.21
N ASP A 22 -7.22 34.92 -11.42
CA ASP A 22 -7.72 33.75 -12.16
C ASP A 22 -7.60 32.59 -11.20
N ALA A 23 -8.72 32.13 -10.67
CA ALA A 23 -8.77 30.94 -9.84
C ALA A 23 -8.23 29.81 -10.73
N GLN A 24 -6.99 29.43 -10.51
CA GLN A 24 -6.37 28.34 -11.29
C GLN A 24 -7.29 27.12 -11.21
N GLU A 25 -7.49 26.46 -12.33
CA GLU A 25 -8.32 25.25 -12.37
C GLU A 25 -7.87 24.25 -11.30
N PRO A 26 -8.79 23.58 -10.62
CA PRO A 26 -8.46 22.60 -9.61
C PRO A 26 -7.57 21.50 -10.18
N ILE A 27 -6.68 20.94 -9.35
CA ILE A 27 -5.93 19.74 -9.68
C ILE A 27 -6.82 18.55 -9.37
N LYS A 28 -7.10 17.72 -10.38
CA LYS A 28 -7.99 16.56 -10.24
C LYS A 28 -7.17 15.29 -10.00
N ILE A 29 -7.51 14.56 -8.95
CA ILE A 29 -6.89 13.29 -8.59
C ILE A 29 -7.94 12.20 -8.72
N GLY A 30 -7.73 11.28 -9.66
CA GLY A 30 -8.57 10.10 -9.86
C GLY A 30 -8.11 8.94 -8.99
N ILE A 31 -8.94 8.51 -8.05
CA ILE A 31 -8.66 7.35 -7.18
C ILE A 31 -9.46 6.15 -7.67
N ILE A 32 -8.76 5.06 -8.01
CA ILE A 32 -9.36 3.77 -8.32
C ILE A 32 -9.09 2.82 -7.16
N ALA A 33 -10.16 2.26 -6.59
CA ALA A 33 -10.08 1.28 -5.52
C ALA A 33 -11.28 0.33 -5.54
N THR A 34 -11.17 -0.80 -4.86
CA THR A 34 -12.22 -1.82 -4.74
C THR A 34 -13.17 -1.49 -3.60
N TYR A 35 -14.06 -0.51 -3.79
CA TYR A 35 -15.00 -0.08 -2.75
C TYR A 35 -16.14 -1.08 -2.48
N SER A 36 -16.25 -2.12 -3.30
CA SER A 36 -17.23 -3.21 -3.14
C SER A 36 -16.57 -4.59 -3.20
N GLY A 37 -17.29 -5.64 -2.77
CA GLY A 37 -16.81 -7.02 -2.78
C GLY A 37 -15.81 -7.37 -1.67
N GLN A 38 -15.04 -8.43 -1.88
CA GLN A 38 -14.15 -9.03 -0.86
C GLN A 38 -12.99 -8.12 -0.39
N PHE A 39 -12.65 -7.08 -1.14
CA PHE A 39 -11.59 -6.13 -0.83
C PHE A 39 -12.10 -4.75 -0.39
N ALA A 40 -13.41 -4.60 -0.13
CA ALA A 40 -14.02 -3.32 0.21
C ALA A 40 -13.38 -2.66 1.45
N ASP A 41 -13.02 -3.45 2.46
CA ASP A 41 -12.38 -2.93 3.66
C ASP A 41 -10.99 -2.35 3.37
N THR A 42 -10.19 -2.99 2.52
CA THR A 42 -8.85 -2.50 2.15
C THR A 42 -8.92 -1.15 1.43
N ALA A 43 -9.90 -1.00 0.53
CA ALA A 43 -10.16 0.27 -0.16
C ALA A 43 -10.65 1.35 0.81
N GLN A 44 -11.54 1.00 1.74
CA GLN A 44 -12.02 1.94 2.76
C GLN A 44 -10.89 2.42 3.68
N GLN A 45 -10.00 1.52 4.10
CA GLN A 45 -8.84 1.87 4.93
C GLN A 45 -7.91 2.83 4.18
N MET A 46 -7.59 2.53 2.93
CA MET A 46 -6.77 3.40 2.08
C MET A 46 -7.39 4.80 1.92
N ASP A 47 -8.70 4.86 1.60
CA ASP A 47 -9.43 6.11 1.43
C ASP A 47 -9.54 6.92 2.74
N ASN A 48 -9.61 6.25 3.87
CA ASN A 48 -9.56 6.90 5.18
C ASN A 48 -8.19 7.58 5.40
N GLY A 49 -7.09 6.95 4.97
CA GLY A 49 -5.76 7.57 4.99
C GLY A 49 -5.70 8.83 4.13
N VAL A 50 -6.25 8.76 2.90
CA VAL A 50 -6.39 9.91 2.00
C VAL A 50 -7.18 11.04 2.65
N LYS A 51 -8.35 10.74 3.21
CA LYS A 51 -9.23 11.72 3.88
C LYS A 51 -8.55 12.35 5.09
N LEU A 52 -7.87 11.54 5.91
CA LEU A 52 -7.17 12.05 7.09
C LEU A 52 -6.06 13.04 6.70
N TYR A 53 -5.26 12.69 5.68
CA TYR A 53 -4.20 13.57 5.21
C TYR A 53 -4.76 14.92 4.74
N MET A 54 -5.79 14.90 3.89
CA MET A 54 -6.46 16.11 3.40
C MET A 54 -7.10 16.93 4.53
N LYS A 55 -7.70 16.26 5.53
CA LYS A 55 -8.27 16.95 6.70
C LYS A 55 -7.21 17.71 7.50
N GLN A 56 -5.99 17.14 7.60
CA GLN A 56 -4.89 17.76 8.36
C GLN A 56 -4.16 18.86 7.60
N HIS A 57 -4.12 18.80 6.26
CA HIS A 57 -3.31 19.68 5.42
C HIS A 57 -4.13 20.61 4.51
N GLY A 58 -5.46 20.50 4.56
CA GLY A 58 -6.38 21.26 3.70
C GLY A 58 -6.52 20.67 2.30
N ASP A 59 -7.38 21.26 1.50
CA ASP A 59 -7.68 20.87 0.12
C ASP A 59 -7.03 21.76 -0.94
N THR A 60 -6.08 22.59 -0.53
CA THR A 60 -5.40 23.57 -1.42
C THR A 60 -3.90 23.41 -1.32
N VAL A 61 -3.22 23.21 -2.45
CA VAL A 61 -1.77 23.05 -2.56
C VAL A 61 -1.22 23.99 -3.62
N ALA A 62 -0.16 24.72 -3.30
CA ALA A 62 0.46 25.71 -4.20
C ALA A 62 -0.58 26.68 -4.84
N GLY A 63 -1.58 27.09 -4.08
CA GLY A 63 -2.65 27.99 -4.54
C GLY A 63 -3.76 27.34 -5.36
N ARG A 64 -3.67 26.05 -5.66
CA ARG A 64 -4.67 25.31 -6.44
C ARG A 64 -5.47 24.36 -5.56
N LYS A 65 -6.79 24.33 -5.74
CA LYS A 65 -7.68 23.39 -5.07
C LYS A 65 -7.49 21.97 -5.60
N LEU A 66 -7.55 20.96 -4.70
CA LEU A 66 -7.55 19.55 -5.06
C LEU A 66 -8.99 19.04 -5.14
N GLU A 67 -9.30 18.31 -6.22
CA GLU A 67 -10.57 17.62 -6.41
C GLU A 67 -10.32 16.10 -6.50
N ILE A 68 -10.97 15.34 -5.63
CA ILE A 68 -10.82 13.87 -5.60
C ILE A 68 -12.00 13.21 -6.30
N ILE A 69 -11.74 12.47 -7.37
CA ILE A 69 -12.72 11.70 -8.12
C ILE A 69 -12.49 10.21 -7.87
N ARG A 70 -13.46 9.55 -7.24
CA ARG A 70 -13.38 8.13 -6.85
C ARG A 70 -14.08 7.24 -7.86
N ARG A 71 -13.49 6.06 -8.14
CA ARG A 71 -14.07 5.01 -8.99
C ARG A 71 -13.94 3.66 -8.29
N ASP A 72 -15.05 2.90 -8.26
CA ASP A 72 -15.08 1.53 -7.76
C ASP A 72 -14.76 0.55 -8.87
N SER A 73 -13.71 -0.24 -8.69
CA SER A 73 -13.35 -1.32 -9.61
C SER A 73 -14.13 -2.62 -9.37
N GLY A 74 -14.83 -2.74 -8.24
CA GLY A 74 -15.63 -3.91 -7.88
C GLY A 74 -14.84 -5.18 -7.57
N GLY A 75 -13.49 -5.13 -7.66
CA GLY A 75 -12.61 -6.28 -7.45
C GLY A 75 -11.27 -6.12 -8.17
N PRO A 76 -10.36 -7.08 -8.06
CA PRO A 76 -9.05 -7.08 -8.73
C PRO A 76 -9.20 -7.37 -10.23
N ASN A 77 -10.03 -6.58 -10.91
CA ASN A 77 -10.36 -6.72 -12.33
C ASN A 77 -9.56 -5.72 -13.18
N PRO A 78 -8.54 -6.19 -13.94
CA PRO A 78 -7.68 -5.33 -14.74
C PRO A 78 -8.43 -4.59 -15.86
N ASP A 79 -9.43 -5.22 -16.51
CA ASP A 79 -10.17 -4.61 -17.61
C ASP A 79 -11.05 -3.45 -17.11
N VAL A 80 -11.72 -3.65 -15.97
CA VAL A 80 -12.50 -2.59 -15.33
C VAL A 80 -11.59 -1.45 -14.91
N ALA A 81 -10.47 -1.74 -14.26
CA ALA A 81 -9.52 -0.72 -13.81
C ALA A 81 -8.94 0.09 -14.98
N LYS A 82 -8.59 -0.59 -16.10
CA LYS A 82 -8.13 0.08 -17.32
C LYS A 82 -9.17 1.02 -17.89
N ARG A 83 -10.41 0.55 -18.02
CA ARG A 83 -11.54 1.38 -18.50
C ARG A 83 -11.77 2.59 -17.59
N LEU A 84 -11.79 2.40 -16.28
CA LEU A 84 -11.96 3.48 -15.31
C LEU A 84 -10.82 4.50 -15.36
N ALA A 85 -9.56 4.05 -15.51
CA ALA A 85 -8.43 4.94 -15.70
C ALA A 85 -8.55 5.77 -16.98
N GLN A 86 -8.98 5.15 -18.08
CA GLN A 86 -9.25 5.85 -19.34
C GLN A 86 -10.37 6.90 -19.19
N GLU A 87 -11.48 6.55 -18.52
CA GLU A 87 -12.58 7.49 -18.26
C GLU A 87 -12.10 8.67 -17.41
N LEU A 88 -11.34 8.42 -16.34
CA LEU A 88 -10.76 9.48 -15.50
C LEU A 88 -9.86 10.43 -16.31
N VAL A 89 -9.00 9.88 -17.17
CA VAL A 89 -8.07 10.70 -17.97
C VAL A 89 -8.79 11.47 -19.09
N VAL A 90 -9.66 10.80 -19.86
CA VAL A 90 -10.23 11.38 -21.08
C VAL A 90 -11.47 12.23 -20.78
N ARG A 91 -12.40 11.68 -19.98
CA ARG A 91 -13.69 12.34 -19.69
C ARG A 91 -13.58 13.32 -18.53
N ASP A 92 -13.03 12.86 -17.40
CA ASP A 92 -12.97 13.64 -16.17
C ASP A 92 -11.74 14.57 -16.14
N LYS A 93 -10.77 14.34 -17.05
CA LYS A 93 -9.54 15.13 -17.25
C LYS A 93 -8.71 15.23 -15.95
N VAL A 94 -8.49 14.10 -15.29
CA VAL A 94 -7.65 14.07 -14.09
C VAL A 94 -6.18 14.36 -14.45
N ASP A 95 -5.50 15.02 -13.53
CA ASP A 95 -4.07 15.29 -13.61
C ASP A 95 -3.24 14.13 -13.07
N ILE A 96 -3.76 13.46 -12.03
CA ILE A 96 -3.07 12.42 -11.27
C ILE A 96 -3.98 11.20 -11.14
N LEU A 97 -3.42 10.00 -11.32
CA LEU A 97 -4.05 8.73 -10.98
C LEU A 97 -3.49 8.23 -9.63
N ALA A 98 -4.34 7.72 -8.75
CA ALA A 98 -3.91 7.23 -7.43
C ALA A 98 -4.79 6.08 -6.91
N GLY A 99 -4.33 5.44 -5.84
CA GLY A 99 -5.08 4.36 -5.18
C GLY A 99 -4.48 2.98 -5.45
N PHE A 100 -5.28 2.08 -6.00
CA PHE A 100 -4.90 0.72 -6.43
C PHE A 100 -4.55 -0.20 -5.25
N PRO A 101 -5.56 -0.70 -4.52
CA PRO A 101 -5.35 -1.67 -3.44
C PRO A 101 -4.77 -3.00 -3.93
N THR A 102 -4.98 -3.37 -5.20
CA THR A 102 -4.48 -4.62 -5.77
C THR A 102 -3.58 -4.42 -6.99
N SER A 103 -2.63 -5.34 -7.20
CA SER A 103 -1.67 -5.26 -8.32
C SER A 103 -2.30 -5.40 -9.71
N PRO A 104 -3.30 -6.25 -9.96
CA PRO A 104 -3.94 -6.34 -11.27
C PRO A 104 -4.51 -5.01 -11.75
N GLU A 105 -5.16 -4.26 -10.85
CA GLU A 105 -5.71 -2.93 -11.13
C GLU A 105 -4.59 -1.92 -11.42
N ALA A 106 -3.56 -1.91 -10.56
CA ALA A 106 -2.43 -0.99 -10.69
C ALA A 106 -1.68 -1.20 -12.01
N LEU A 107 -1.43 -2.46 -12.41
CA LEU A 107 -0.74 -2.81 -13.66
C LEU A 107 -1.54 -2.37 -14.90
N ALA A 108 -2.86 -2.57 -14.87
CA ALA A 108 -3.73 -2.16 -15.97
C ALA A 108 -3.83 -0.64 -16.11
N ALA A 109 -3.90 0.09 -14.98
CA ALA A 109 -3.90 1.55 -14.97
C ALA A 109 -2.54 2.14 -15.34
N ALA A 110 -1.42 1.43 -15.06
CA ALA A 110 -0.08 1.86 -15.46
C ALA A 110 0.08 1.97 -16.99
N ASP A 111 -0.58 1.11 -17.77
CA ASP A 111 -0.61 1.25 -19.23
C ASP A 111 -1.28 2.57 -19.67
N VAL A 112 -2.35 2.96 -18.98
CA VAL A 112 -3.05 4.24 -19.24
C VAL A 112 -2.19 5.42 -18.81
N SER A 113 -1.54 5.33 -17.64
CA SER A 113 -0.57 6.32 -17.13
C SER A 113 0.55 6.56 -18.17
N ALA A 114 1.15 5.48 -18.71
CA ALA A 114 2.20 5.58 -19.71
C ALA A 114 1.71 6.26 -20.99
N ALA A 115 0.57 5.81 -21.52
CA ALA A 115 0.03 6.31 -22.77
C ALA A 115 -0.42 7.78 -22.69
N SER A 116 -0.90 8.22 -21.52
CA SER A 116 -1.40 9.58 -21.27
C SER A 116 -0.40 10.50 -20.58
N GLN A 117 0.78 10.00 -20.24
CA GLN A 117 1.83 10.73 -19.50
C GLN A 117 1.32 11.29 -18.16
N LYS A 118 0.41 10.56 -17.48
CA LYS A 118 -0.16 10.98 -16.22
C LYS A 118 0.61 10.40 -15.04
N PHE A 119 1.00 11.26 -14.11
CA PHE A 119 1.57 10.83 -12.83
C PHE A 119 0.62 9.86 -12.13
N MET A 120 1.16 8.75 -11.65
CA MET A 120 0.37 7.73 -10.97
C MET A 120 1.04 7.31 -9.66
N VAL A 121 0.29 7.38 -8.57
CA VAL A 121 0.75 6.94 -7.23
C VAL A 121 0.08 5.63 -6.86
N SER A 122 0.87 4.56 -6.80
CA SER A 122 0.41 3.28 -6.27
C SER A 122 0.50 3.29 -4.75
N MET A 123 -0.66 3.31 -4.10
CA MET A 123 -0.77 3.37 -2.64
C MET A 123 -0.74 1.97 -1.97
N ASN A 124 -0.91 0.89 -2.74
CA ASN A 124 -0.69 -0.47 -2.27
C ASN A 124 -0.14 -1.42 -3.34
N GLY A 125 -0.62 -1.53 -4.52
CA GLY A 125 -0.21 -2.54 -5.54
C GLY A 125 1.23 -3.08 -5.41
N THR A 126 1.41 -4.33 -4.96
CA THR A 126 2.67 -4.88 -4.42
C THR A 126 3.55 -5.63 -5.42
N ALA A 127 3.09 -5.83 -6.68
CA ALA A 127 3.89 -6.47 -7.72
C ALA A 127 5.12 -5.62 -8.06
N SER A 128 6.33 -6.21 -8.03
CA SER A 128 7.57 -5.48 -8.26
C SER A 128 7.63 -4.78 -9.62
N MET A 129 7.11 -5.43 -10.67
CA MET A 129 7.15 -4.90 -12.03
C MET A 129 6.36 -3.59 -12.26
N LEU A 130 5.56 -3.14 -11.30
CA LEU A 130 4.62 -2.03 -11.49
C LEU A 130 5.32 -0.73 -11.94
N THR A 131 6.39 -0.32 -11.27
CA THR A 131 7.09 0.94 -11.62
C THR A 131 7.91 0.84 -12.92
N THR A 132 8.14 -0.37 -13.45
CA THR A 132 8.75 -0.55 -14.77
C THR A 132 7.72 -0.49 -15.91
N LYS A 133 6.44 -0.69 -15.58
CA LYS A 133 5.33 -0.69 -16.55
C LYS A 133 5.05 0.71 -17.12
N SER A 134 5.27 1.77 -16.33
CA SER A 134 5.16 3.16 -16.75
C SER A 134 6.24 4.01 -16.11
N PRO A 135 6.88 4.93 -16.84
CA PRO A 135 7.83 5.88 -16.26
C PRO A 135 7.18 6.87 -15.30
N TYR A 136 5.85 6.99 -15.33
CA TYR A 136 5.06 7.92 -14.52
C TYR A 136 4.54 7.32 -13.22
N VAL A 137 4.80 6.03 -12.95
CA VAL A 137 4.38 5.39 -11.71
C VAL A 137 5.42 5.58 -10.61
N VAL A 138 4.96 6.02 -9.45
CA VAL A 138 5.70 6.01 -8.17
C VAL A 138 4.91 5.19 -7.16
N ARG A 139 5.59 4.38 -6.36
CA ARG A 139 4.99 3.59 -5.29
C ARG A 139 5.29 4.19 -3.92
N THR A 140 4.27 4.29 -3.07
CA THR A 140 4.43 4.69 -1.66
C THR A 140 4.15 3.56 -0.67
N SER A 141 3.83 2.35 -1.15
CA SER A 141 3.54 1.18 -0.32
C SER A 141 4.80 0.31 -0.10
N PHE A 142 4.81 -0.88 -0.64
CA PHE A 142 5.91 -1.84 -0.57
C PHE A 142 5.86 -2.77 -1.79
N THR A 143 6.92 -3.54 -2.01
CA THR A 143 6.85 -4.71 -2.90
C THR A 143 6.79 -5.97 -2.05
N LEU A 144 6.07 -6.97 -2.52
CA LEU A 144 6.02 -8.24 -1.79
C LEU A 144 7.40 -8.91 -1.68
N PRO A 145 8.29 -8.83 -2.69
CA PRO A 145 9.68 -9.25 -2.56
C PRO A 145 10.44 -8.63 -1.39
N GLN A 146 10.24 -7.34 -1.06
CA GLN A 146 10.89 -6.69 0.09
C GLN A 146 10.59 -7.42 1.39
N VAL A 147 9.33 -7.65 1.69
CA VAL A 147 8.90 -8.28 2.95
C VAL A 147 9.18 -9.78 2.94
N ALA A 148 9.00 -10.46 1.81
CA ALA A 148 9.15 -11.89 1.70
C ALA A 148 10.61 -12.34 1.83
N GLN A 149 11.54 -11.67 1.13
CA GLN A 149 12.97 -11.99 1.24
C GLN A 149 13.52 -11.67 2.62
N ALA A 150 13.15 -10.53 3.19
CA ALA A 150 13.54 -10.14 4.53
C ALA A 150 13.07 -11.18 5.57
N LEU A 151 11.81 -11.61 5.49
CA LEU A 151 11.26 -12.65 6.38
C LEU A 151 11.95 -14.00 6.18
N GLY A 152 12.20 -14.43 4.95
CA GLY A 152 12.87 -15.68 4.64
C GLY A 152 14.28 -15.73 5.23
N ALA A 153 15.06 -14.70 5.03
CA ALA A 153 16.42 -14.59 5.59
C ALA A 153 16.42 -14.55 7.12
N TRP A 154 15.50 -13.76 7.72
CA TRP A 154 15.33 -13.70 9.18
C TRP A 154 14.90 -15.05 9.77
N ALA A 155 13.96 -15.73 9.11
CA ALA A 155 13.43 -17.01 9.57
C ALA A 155 14.52 -18.10 9.67
N ALA A 156 15.38 -18.21 8.65
CA ALA A 156 16.46 -19.20 8.64
C ALA A 156 17.58 -18.88 9.62
N THR A 157 17.85 -17.58 9.88
CA THR A 157 18.92 -17.13 10.79
C THR A 157 18.40 -16.91 12.22
N LYS A 158 17.90 -15.73 12.54
CA LYS A 158 17.45 -15.36 13.88
C LYS A 158 16.20 -16.15 14.31
N GLY A 159 15.31 -16.52 13.39
CA GLY A 159 14.12 -17.34 13.64
C GLY A 159 14.41 -18.80 13.96
N GLY A 160 15.62 -19.29 13.61
CA GLY A 160 16.06 -20.66 13.87
C GLY A 160 15.30 -21.73 13.11
N ILE A 161 14.53 -21.37 12.08
CA ILE A 161 13.72 -22.27 11.27
C ILE A 161 14.59 -22.94 10.20
N LYS A 162 14.49 -24.27 10.06
CA LYS A 162 15.32 -25.01 9.11
C LYS A 162 14.56 -25.51 7.89
N LYS A 163 13.25 -25.83 8.06
CA LYS A 163 12.43 -26.40 7.00
C LYS A 163 11.09 -25.67 6.92
N THR A 164 10.66 -25.33 5.69
CA THR A 164 9.37 -24.67 5.49
C THR A 164 8.67 -25.17 4.24
N TYR A 165 7.35 -25.16 4.29
CA TYR A 165 6.46 -25.35 3.15
C TYR A 165 5.90 -23.99 2.73
N THR A 166 5.75 -23.72 1.42
CA THR A 166 5.18 -22.44 0.97
C THR A 166 3.79 -22.61 0.40
N MET A 167 2.88 -21.71 0.77
CA MET A 167 1.53 -21.62 0.21
C MET A 167 1.22 -20.18 -0.16
N VAL A 168 0.94 -19.91 -1.42
CA VAL A 168 0.65 -18.54 -1.88
C VAL A 168 -0.56 -18.52 -2.82
N THR A 169 -1.17 -17.35 -2.96
CA THR A 169 -2.19 -17.11 -3.99
C THR A 169 -1.53 -17.00 -5.36
N ASP A 170 -2.08 -17.69 -6.37
CA ASP A 170 -1.55 -17.76 -7.73
C ASP A 170 -1.86 -16.50 -8.55
N PHE A 171 -1.07 -15.46 -8.33
CA PHE A 171 -1.07 -14.22 -9.11
C PHE A 171 0.26 -13.48 -8.87
N GLY A 172 0.52 -12.40 -9.63
CA GLY A 172 1.83 -11.75 -9.63
C GLY A 172 2.48 -11.58 -8.25
N PRO A 173 1.86 -10.87 -7.29
CA PRO A 173 2.41 -10.74 -5.93
C PRO A 173 2.66 -12.06 -5.21
N GLY A 174 1.77 -13.05 -5.33
CA GLY A 174 1.95 -14.35 -4.69
C GLY A 174 3.17 -15.09 -5.23
N ILE A 175 3.34 -15.08 -6.55
CA ILE A 175 4.50 -15.68 -7.23
C ILE A 175 5.79 -14.98 -6.81
N ASP A 176 5.80 -13.64 -6.81
CA ASP A 176 6.93 -12.82 -6.35
C ASP A 176 7.24 -13.14 -4.88
N GLY A 177 6.23 -13.17 -4.02
CA GLY A 177 6.38 -13.48 -2.59
C GLY A 177 6.96 -14.86 -2.33
N GLU A 178 6.47 -15.89 -3.03
CA GLU A 178 7.00 -17.24 -2.92
C GLU A 178 8.47 -17.29 -3.34
N GLN A 179 8.79 -16.75 -4.52
CA GLN A 179 10.14 -16.79 -5.08
C GLN A 179 11.15 -16.10 -4.16
N TYR A 180 10.81 -14.90 -3.65
CA TYR A 180 11.75 -14.14 -2.85
C TYR A 180 11.81 -14.59 -1.40
N PHE A 181 10.73 -15.12 -0.82
CA PHE A 181 10.81 -15.81 0.46
C PHE A 181 11.74 -17.04 0.36
N GLN A 182 11.51 -17.91 -0.63
CA GLN A 182 12.33 -19.09 -0.84
C GLN A 182 13.79 -18.74 -1.09
N ARG A 183 14.05 -17.66 -1.86
CA ARG A 183 15.41 -17.16 -2.09
C ARG A 183 16.08 -16.77 -0.78
N GLY A 184 15.49 -15.83 -0.03
CA GLY A 184 16.03 -15.36 1.24
C GLY A 184 16.23 -16.50 2.26
N PHE A 185 15.28 -17.43 2.31
CA PHE A 185 15.35 -18.58 3.21
C PHE A 185 16.48 -19.56 2.83
N LYS A 186 16.59 -19.93 1.55
CA LYS A 186 17.63 -20.85 1.04
C LYS A 186 19.05 -20.26 1.13
N GLU A 187 19.22 -19.00 0.71
CA GLU A 187 20.51 -18.29 0.79
C GLU A 187 21.00 -18.16 2.24
N SER A 188 20.08 -18.22 3.21
CA SER A 188 20.35 -18.17 4.64
C SER A 188 20.41 -19.56 5.32
N GLY A 189 20.44 -20.64 4.54
CA GLY A 189 20.64 -22.02 5.02
C GLY A 189 19.36 -22.79 5.37
N GLY A 190 18.18 -22.31 4.95
CA GLY A 190 16.90 -23.01 5.09
C GLY A 190 16.60 -23.95 3.91
N GLU A 191 15.72 -24.94 4.14
CA GLU A 191 15.25 -25.92 3.14
C GLU A 191 13.76 -25.72 2.85
N ILE A 192 13.38 -25.62 1.57
CA ILE A 192 12.00 -25.62 1.12
C ILE A 192 11.59 -27.08 0.82
N ILE A 193 10.65 -27.60 1.60
CA ILE A 193 10.21 -29.01 1.50
C ILE A 193 9.01 -29.21 0.58
N GLY A 194 8.39 -28.14 0.09
CA GLY A 194 7.28 -28.17 -0.84
C GLY A 194 6.63 -26.82 -1.03
N SER A 195 5.77 -26.73 -2.04
CA SER A 195 5.00 -25.54 -2.34
C SER A 195 3.64 -25.85 -2.95
N VAL A 196 2.69 -24.95 -2.75
CA VAL A 196 1.36 -25.02 -3.36
C VAL A 196 0.80 -23.61 -3.59
N ARG A 197 -0.03 -23.47 -4.64
CA ARG A 197 -0.68 -22.19 -4.96
C ARG A 197 -2.19 -22.35 -5.01
N SER A 198 -2.92 -21.39 -4.41
CA SER A 198 -4.38 -21.33 -4.44
C SER A 198 -4.88 -20.26 -5.41
N PRO A 199 -6.09 -20.40 -5.97
CA PRO A 199 -6.69 -19.36 -6.82
C PRO A 199 -6.86 -18.03 -6.07
N LEU A 200 -6.85 -16.91 -6.83
CA LEU A 200 -7.11 -15.57 -6.27
C LEU A 200 -8.59 -15.37 -5.93
N ALA A 201 -9.49 -15.81 -6.78
CA ALA A 201 -10.93 -15.57 -6.63
C ALA A 201 -11.59 -16.69 -5.82
N ASN A 202 -12.23 -16.33 -4.70
CA ASN A 202 -13.06 -17.24 -3.87
C ASN A 202 -12.45 -18.64 -3.64
N PRO A 203 -11.21 -18.75 -3.15
CA PRO A 203 -10.54 -20.03 -3.00
C PRO A 203 -11.20 -20.92 -1.95
N ASP A 204 -11.40 -22.20 -2.28
CA ASP A 204 -11.49 -23.24 -1.25
C ASP A 204 -10.07 -23.64 -0.84
N PHE A 205 -9.69 -23.30 0.37
CA PHE A 205 -8.36 -23.60 0.89
C PHE A 205 -8.16 -25.06 1.33
N SER A 206 -9.25 -25.83 1.51
CA SER A 206 -9.22 -27.15 2.09
C SER A 206 -8.26 -28.13 1.40
N PRO A 207 -8.25 -28.29 0.06
CA PRO A 207 -7.34 -29.22 -0.61
C PRO A 207 -5.86 -28.80 -0.53
N PHE A 208 -5.60 -27.50 -0.48
CA PHE A 208 -4.23 -26.96 -0.36
C PHE A 208 -3.69 -27.19 1.05
N VAL A 209 -4.49 -26.91 2.07
CA VAL A 209 -4.15 -27.14 3.49
C VAL A 209 -3.96 -28.63 3.78
N GLN A 210 -4.72 -29.52 3.13
CA GLN A 210 -4.51 -30.95 3.26
C GLN A 210 -3.12 -31.38 2.76
N ARG A 211 -2.67 -30.87 1.63
CA ARG A 211 -1.31 -31.16 1.10
C ARG A 211 -0.21 -30.69 2.06
N ILE A 212 -0.41 -29.53 2.70
CA ILE A 212 0.52 -29.04 3.72
C ILE A 212 0.56 -29.98 4.92
N LYS A 213 -0.62 -30.40 5.40
CA LYS A 213 -0.72 -31.35 6.53
C LYS A 213 -0.02 -32.67 6.23
N ASP A 214 -0.22 -33.21 5.02
CA ASP A 214 0.40 -34.48 4.60
C ASP A 214 1.94 -34.38 4.52
N ALA A 215 2.47 -33.21 4.20
CA ALA A 215 3.90 -32.93 4.20
C ALA A 215 4.50 -32.78 5.59
N ASN A 216 3.68 -32.62 6.64
CA ASN A 216 4.06 -32.47 8.04
C ASN A 216 5.23 -31.48 8.26
N PRO A 217 5.13 -30.20 7.86
CA PRO A 217 6.24 -29.27 7.89
C PRO A 217 6.50 -28.73 9.31
N GLU A 218 7.76 -28.35 9.60
CA GLU A 218 8.12 -27.59 10.80
C GLU A 218 7.52 -26.18 10.78
N SER A 219 7.43 -25.58 9.59
CA SER A 219 6.89 -24.25 9.41
C SER A 219 6.22 -24.07 8.04
N ILE A 220 5.38 -23.06 7.94
CA ILE A 220 4.65 -22.71 6.72
C ILE A 220 4.87 -21.22 6.44
N PHE A 221 5.28 -20.88 5.23
CA PHE A 221 5.14 -19.50 4.73
C PHE A 221 3.86 -19.39 3.93
N VAL A 222 3.02 -18.40 4.24
CA VAL A 222 1.77 -18.15 3.52
C VAL A 222 1.73 -16.72 2.97
N PHE A 223 1.18 -16.58 1.78
CA PHE A 223 0.72 -15.32 1.27
C PHE A 223 -0.70 -15.45 0.72
N VAL A 224 -1.62 -14.71 1.32
CA VAL A 224 -2.95 -14.45 0.78
C VAL A 224 -3.20 -12.94 0.86
N PRO A 225 -3.87 -12.34 -0.13
CA PRO A 225 -4.16 -10.90 -0.07
C PRO A 225 -5.08 -10.58 1.11
N GLY A 226 -5.00 -9.32 1.58
CA GLY A 226 -5.88 -8.80 2.63
C GLY A 226 -7.37 -8.94 2.31
N GLY A 227 -8.23 -8.56 3.25
CA GLY A 227 -9.67 -8.73 3.16
C GLY A 227 -10.16 -10.00 3.85
N SER A 228 -11.05 -10.79 3.23
CA SER A 228 -11.67 -11.96 3.85
C SER A 228 -10.81 -13.25 3.80
N GLN A 229 -9.82 -13.32 2.92
CA GLN A 229 -9.05 -14.54 2.69
C GLN A 229 -8.19 -15.00 3.88
N PRO A 230 -7.52 -14.12 4.66
CA PRO A 230 -6.76 -14.54 5.83
C PRO A 230 -7.57 -15.30 6.88
N ALA A 231 -8.79 -14.84 7.16
CA ALA A 231 -9.69 -15.51 8.10
C ALA A 231 -10.16 -16.87 7.55
N ALA A 232 -10.50 -16.94 6.27
CA ALA A 232 -10.90 -18.19 5.61
C ALA A 232 -9.76 -19.24 5.61
N LEU A 233 -8.52 -18.82 5.33
CA LEU A 233 -7.35 -19.69 5.41
C LEU A 233 -7.08 -20.16 6.86
N GLY A 234 -7.19 -19.26 7.82
CA GLY A 234 -7.02 -19.59 9.24
C GLY A 234 -8.04 -20.62 9.72
N LYS A 235 -9.30 -20.50 9.28
CA LYS A 235 -10.33 -21.51 9.54
C LYS A 235 -9.95 -22.85 8.88
N ALA A 236 -9.50 -22.86 7.64
CA ALA A 236 -9.08 -24.08 6.94
C ALA A 236 -7.90 -24.77 7.66
N PHE A 237 -6.95 -24.02 8.22
CA PHE A 237 -5.90 -24.56 9.09
C PHE A 237 -6.46 -25.24 10.33
N ALA A 238 -7.36 -24.56 11.06
CA ALA A 238 -7.99 -25.10 12.25
C ALA A 238 -8.81 -26.37 11.95
N ASP A 239 -9.64 -26.35 10.91
CA ASP A 239 -10.47 -27.48 10.49
C ASP A 239 -9.63 -28.72 10.12
N ARG A 240 -8.38 -28.54 9.69
CA ARG A 240 -7.42 -29.62 9.38
C ARG A 240 -6.46 -29.95 10.54
N GLY A 241 -6.57 -29.27 11.68
CA GLY A 241 -5.73 -29.51 12.84
C GLY A 241 -4.29 -29.01 12.67
N ILE A 242 -4.05 -28.00 11.85
CA ILE A 242 -2.77 -27.26 11.81
C ILE A 242 -2.78 -26.30 12.98
N ASP A 243 -1.99 -26.63 13.99
CA ASP A 243 -1.90 -25.92 15.26
C ASP A 243 -0.75 -24.88 15.19
N PRO A 244 -1.01 -23.57 15.28
CA PRO A 244 0.02 -22.53 15.21
C PRO A 244 0.98 -22.55 16.40
N THR A 245 0.68 -23.29 17.49
CA THR A 245 1.59 -23.49 18.61
C THR A 245 2.66 -24.55 18.33
N LYS A 246 2.40 -25.45 17.37
CA LYS A 246 3.30 -26.54 16.97
C LYS A 246 4.00 -26.30 15.65
N ILE A 247 3.30 -25.68 14.69
CA ILE A 247 3.80 -25.37 13.36
C ILE A 247 3.93 -23.85 13.25
N LYS A 248 5.13 -23.33 13.02
CA LYS A 248 5.34 -21.89 12.89
C LYS A 248 4.73 -21.38 11.58
N ILE A 249 3.74 -20.53 11.67
CA ILE A 249 3.10 -19.89 10.50
C ILE A 249 3.72 -18.52 10.29
N MET A 250 4.31 -18.32 9.11
CA MET A 250 4.93 -17.07 8.70
C MET A 250 4.16 -16.48 7.52
N SER A 251 4.06 -15.15 7.42
CA SER A 251 3.34 -14.49 6.34
C SER A 251 3.85 -13.08 6.05
N SER A 252 3.42 -12.51 4.92
CA SER A 252 3.36 -11.04 4.82
C SER A 252 2.34 -10.50 5.83
N GLY A 253 2.41 -9.22 6.13
CA GLY A 253 1.51 -8.60 7.10
C GLY A 253 0.04 -8.60 6.73
N GLU A 254 -0.30 -8.84 5.46
CA GLU A 254 -1.68 -8.91 4.97
C GLU A 254 -2.49 -10.04 5.63
N ALA A 255 -1.83 -11.15 5.97
CA ALA A 255 -2.48 -12.28 6.62
C ALA A 255 -2.73 -12.10 8.13
N VAL A 256 -2.22 -11.03 8.71
CA VAL A 256 -2.35 -10.67 10.13
C VAL A 256 -2.54 -9.15 10.32
N ASP A 257 -3.21 -8.49 9.40
CA ASP A 257 -3.64 -7.11 9.56
C ASP A 257 -4.76 -6.99 10.62
N GLU A 258 -5.21 -5.79 10.89
CA GLU A 258 -6.24 -5.52 11.90
C GLU A 258 -7.55 -6.29 11.63
N THR A 259 -7.96 -6.39 10.37
CA THR A 259 -9.18 -7.10 9.94
C THR A 259 -8.98 -8.61 10.04
N ALA A 260 -7.81 -9.11 9.59
CA ALA A 260 -7.47 -10.52 9.68
C ALA A 260 -7.40 -11.02 11.13
N ILE A 261 -6.75 -10.25 12.01
CA ILE A 261 -6.67 -10.59 13.46
C ILE A 261 -8.06 -10.67 14.08
N LYS A 262 -8.98 -9.75 13.76
CA LYS A 262 -10.37 -9.82 14.24
C LYS A 262 -11.09 -11.09 13.78
N GLY A 263 -10.89 -11.48 12.52
CA GLY A 263 -11.50 -12.69 11.95
C GLY A 263 -10.88 -13.99 12.46
N LEU A 264 -9.59 -13.99 12.78
CA LEU A 264 -8.85 -15.15 13.30
C LEU A 264 -9.02 -15.36 14.81
N GLY A 265 -9.15 -14.25 15.56
CA GLY A 265 -9.15 -14.31 17.03
C GLY A 265 -7.87 -14.96 17.56
N GLU A 266 -8.00 -15.89 18.50
CA GLU A 266 -6.86 -16.58 19.12
C GLU A 266 -6.04 -17.44 18.12
N LEU A 267 -6.59 -17.81 16.99
CA LEU A 267 -5.87 -18.52 15.92
C LEU A 267 -4.75 -17.67 15.28
N ALA A 268 -4.74 -16.36 15.53
CA ALA A 268 -3.67 -15.49 15.09
C ALA A 268 -2.43 -15.55 15.97
N ILE A 269 -2.57 -15.91 17.26
CA ILE A 269 -1.50 -15.85 18.27
C ILE A 269 -0.32 -16.75 17.85
N GLY A 270 0.90 -16.22 17.97
CA GLY A 270 2.15 -16.90 17.62
C GLY A 270 2.54 -16.79 16.15
N ARG A 271 1.66 -16.32 15.26
CA ARG A 271 2.02 -16.13 13.84
C ARG A 271 3.08 -15.06 13.70
N LEU A 272 4.05 -15.33 12.83
CA LEU A 272 5.13 -14.41 12.47
C LEU A 272 4.81 -13.71 11.17
N SER A 273 5.17 -12.46 11.05
CA SER A 273 5.00 -11.73 9.80
C SER A 273 6.12 -10.71 9.56
N ALA A 274 6.28 -10.32 8.31
CA ALA A 274 7.04 -9.13 7.95
C ALA A 274 6.13 -8.10 7.30
N GLN A 275 6.27 -6.83 7.68
CA GLN A 275 5.52 -5.73 7.07
C GLN A 275 6.21 -4.38 7.34
N HIS A 276 5.88 -3.39 6.54
CA HIS A 276 6.45 -2.05 6.64
C HIS A 276 5.72 -1.14 7.65
N TYR A 277 4.57 -1.56 8.17
CA TYR A 277 3.76 -0.78 9.12
C TYR A 277 2.94 -1.66 10.06
N ASP A 278 2.80 -1.20 11.29
CA ASP A 278 1.79 -1.61 12.26
C ASP A 278 1.37 -0.42 13.12
N TYR A 279 0.10 -0.38 13.55
CA TYR A 279 -0.40 0.73 14.36
C TYR A 279 0.21 0.76 15.78
N ASN A 280 0.77 -0.35 16.25
CA ASN A 280 1.49 -0.43 17.52
C ASN A 280 2.96 -0.01 17.41
N HIS A 281 3.45 0.31 16.21
CA HIS A 281 4.81 0.81 16.02
C HIS A 281 5.06 2.06 16.87
N ARG A 282 6.09 2.01 17.72
CA ARG A 282 6.38 3.08 18.67
C ARG A 282 7.22 4.18 18.03
N SER A 283 6.56 5.22 17.60
CA SER A 283 7.19 6.50 17.23
C SER A 283 6.20 7.65 17.50
N PRO A 284 6.69 8.86 17.83
CA PRO A 284 5.80 10.02 18.05
C PRO A 284 4.90 10.30 16.84
N LYS A 285 5.41 10.07 15.62
CA LYS A 285 4.68 10.28 14.38
C LYS A 285 3.54 9.28 14.22
N ASN A 286 3.79 8.00 14.54
CA ASN A 286 2.75 6.98 14.49
C ASN A 286 1.70 7.18 15.59
N GLU A 287 2.11 7.50 16.80
CA GLU A 287 1.18 7.76 17.90
C GLU A 287 0.20 8.89 17.56
N ALA A 288 0.71 9.99 16.97
CA ALA A 288 -0.12 11.08 16.48
C ALA A 288 -1.08 10.65 15.35
N PHE A 289 -0.57 9.86 14.39
CA PHE A 289 -1.37 9.33 13.29
C PHE A 289 -2.48 8.40 13.79
N VAL A 290 -2.15 7.42 14.62
CA VAL A 290 -3.11 6.47 15.21
C VAL A 290 -4.17 7.20 16.01
N LYS A 291 -3.78 8.17 16.85
CA LYS A 291 -4.71 8.99 17.63
C LYS A 291 -5.70 9.76 16.74
N ALA A 292 -5.19 10.42 15.69
CA ALA A 292 -6.03 11.17 14.76
C ALA A 292 -6.96 10.25 13.95
N TYR A 293 -6.44 9.11 13.49
CA TYR A 293 -7.21 8.12 12.72
C TYR A 293 -8.33 7.51 13.57
N ASN A 294 -8.04 7.10 14.82
CA ASN A 294 -9.04 6.58 15.74
C ASN A 294 -10.12 7.62 16.09
N ALA A 295 -9.74 8.88 16.27
CA ALA A 295 -10.68 9.96 16.56
C ALA A 295 -11.69 10.13 15.42
N GLU A 296 -11.24 10.00 14.16
CA GLU A 296 -12.05 10.21 12.97
C GLU A 296 -12.87 8.98 12.59
N PHE A 297 -12.23 7.80 12.52
CA PHE A 297 -12.84 6.60 11.92
C PHE A 297 -13.25 5.52 12.92
N LYS A 298 -13.00 5.72 14.22
CA LYS A 298 -13.35 4.79 15.32
C LYS A 298 -12.77 3.38 15.16
N ARG A 299 -11.61 3.28 14.50
CA ARG A 299 -10.86 2.03 14.30
C ARG A 299 -9.36 2.31 14.21
N ASN A 300 -8.52 1.29 14.39
CA ASN A 300 -7.09 1.43 14.19
C ASN A 300 -6.76 1.51 12.69
N PRO A 301 -5.73 2.28 12.31
CA PRO A 301 -5.21 2.25 10.95
C PRO A 301 -4.44 0.96 10.68
N ASP A 302 -4.41 0.54 9.43
CA ASP A 302 -3.58 -0.54 8.93
C ASP A 302 -2.57 -0.03 7.88
N PHE A 303 -1.85 -0.95 7.23
CA PHE A 303 -0.89 -0.57 6.19
C PHE A 303 -1.55 -0.01 4.92
N PHE A 304 -2.82 -0.30 4.63
CA PHE A 304 -3.56 0.37 3.56
C PHE A 304 -3.83 1.83 3.93
N SER A 305 -4.18 2.08 5.19
CA SER A 305 -4.43 3.42 5.71
C SER A 305 -3.19 4.30 5.60
N VAL A 306 -2.03 3.81 6.03
CA VAL A 306 -0.78 4.55 5.92
C VAL A 306 -0.34 4.69 4.46
N GLY A 307 -0.64 3.71 3.60
CA GLY A 307 -0.39 3.80 2.16
C GLY A 307 -1.15 4.95 1.51
N GLY A 308 -2.43 5.13 1.85
CA GLY A 308 -3.24 6.27 1.41
C GLY A 308 -2.73 7.61 1.96
N PHE A 309 -2.35 7.64 3.23
CA PHE A 309 -1.79 8.83 3.90
C PHE A 309 -0.47 9.26 3.26
N ASP A 310 0.49 8.36 3.08
CA ASP A 310 1.78 8.63 2.46
C ASP A 310 1.66 8.95 0.96
N GLY A 311 0.69 8.32 0.27
CA GLY A 311 0.39 8.64 -1.12
C GLY A 311 -0.04 10.09 -1.30
N MET A 312 -0.89 10.59 -0.40
CA MET A 312 -1.26 12.01 -0.41
C MET A 312 -0.11 12.90 0.00
N HIS A 313 0.71 12.50 0.98
CA HIS A 313 1.93 13.24 1.33
C HIS A 313 2.83 13.45 0.10
N LEU A 314 3.12 12.37 -0.63
CA LEU A 314 3.92 12.43 -1.85
C LEU A 314 3.32 13.39 -2.89
N ILE A 315 2.02 13.31 -3.13
CA ILE A 315 1.31 14.18 -4.09
C ILE A 315 1.42 15.65 -3.66
N TYR A 316 1.15 15.96 -2.38
CA TYR A 316 1.22 17.34 -1.88
C TYR A 316 2.62 17.92 -1.99
N GLU A 317 3.64 17.18 -1.57
CA GLU A 317 5.02 17.64 -1.62
C GLU A 317 5.54 17.77 -3.06
N ALA A 318 5.15 16.85 -3.97
CA ALA A 318 5.47 16.98 -5.38
C ALA A 318 4.83 18.23 -5.99
N LEU A 319 3.54 18.49 -5.71
CA LEU A 319 2.85 19.70 -6.17
C LEU A 319 3.43 20.99 -5.59
N LYS A 320 3.88 21.00 -4.33
CA LYS A 320 4.59 22.15 -3.76
C LYS A 320 5.89 22.41 -4.49
N LYS A 321 6.71 21.37 -4.74
CA LYS A 321 7.99 21.50 -5.46
C LYS A 321 7.79 21.99 -6.90
N THR A 322 6.71 21.60 -7.56
CA THR A 322 6.38 22.02 -8.93
C THR A 322 5.60 23.33 -9.00
N VAL A 323 5.36 23.99 -7.85
CA VAL A 323 4.55 25.21 -7.73
C VAL A 323 3.16 25.03 -8.38
N GLY A 324 2.54 23.84 -8.15
CA GLY A 324 1.21 23.51 -8.67
C GLY A 324 1.18 23.03 -10.13
N LYS A 325 2.31 22.86 -10.81
CA LYS A 325 2.37 22.24 -12.13
C LYS A 325 2.13 20.73 -11.97
N ALA A 326 1.10 20.21 -12.62
CA ALA A 326 0.59 18.85 -12.39
C ALA A 326 0.77 17.91 -13.61
N ASP A 327 1.72 18.19 -14.50
CA ASP A 327 2.09 17.26 -15.56
C ASP A 327 2.96 16.09 -15.03
N GLY A 328 2.91 14.96 -15.75
CA GLY A 328 3.56 13.73 -15.29
C GLY A 328 5.07 13.84 -15.12
N ASP A 329 5.77 14.46 -16.06
CA ASP A 329 7.24 14.59 -16.01
C ASP A 329 7.70 15.41 -14.81
N SER A 330 7.07 16.58 -14.58
CA SER A 330 7.38 17.45 -13.46
C SER A 330 7.12 16.76 -12.12
N LEU A 331 5.98 16.05 -11.99
CA LEU A 331 5.61 15.36 -10.75
C LEU A 331 6.52 14.15 -10.46
N VAL A 332 6.86 13.36 -11.48
CA VAL A 332 7.83 12.24 -11.30
C VAL A 332 9.18 12.76 -10.86
N GLN A 333 9.69 13.81 -11.53
CA GLN A 333 10.97 14.42 -11.15
C GLN A 333 10.95 14.95 -9.71
N ALA A 334 9.86 15.59 -9.29
CA ALA A 334 9.71 16.11 -7.94
C ALA A 334 9.59 15.01 -6.88
N ALA A 335 8.95 13.89 -7.21
CA ALA A 335 8.75 12.74 -6.34
C ALA A 335 10.00 11.87 -6.17
N THR A 336 10.79 11.72 -7.24
CA THR A 336 11.98 10.87 -7.26
C THR A 336 13.04 11.40 -6.30
N GLY A 337 13.58 10.53 -5.43
CA GLY A 337 14.53 10.89 -4.39
C GLY A 337 13.92 11.62 -3.19
N MET A 338 12.58 11.78 -3.12
CA MET A 338 11.91 12.39 -1.98
C MET A 338 12.08 11.53 -0.72
N GLN A 339 12.38 12.21 0.39
CA GLN A 339 12.55 11.58 1.70
C GLN A 339 11.64 12.26 2.71
N TRP A 340 11.06 11.47 3.59
CA TRP A 340 10.26 12.00 4.73
C TRP A 340 10.16 10.97 5.86
N GLU A 341 9.80 11.46 7.04
CA GLU A 341 9.41 10.64 8.17
C GLU A 341 7.91 10.35 8.07
N SER A 342 7.55 9.10 7.84
CA SER A 342 6.18 8.60 7.83
C SER A 342 5.78 8.05 9.20
N PRO A 343 4.47 7.82 9.48
CA PRO A 343 4.05 7.02 10.64
C PRO A 343 4.74 5.65 10.75
N ARG A 344 5.21 5.08 9.64
CA ARG A 344 5.94 3.80 9.58
C ARG A 344 7.45 3.93 9.66
N GLY A 345 7.99 5.12 9.89
CA GLY A 345 9.42 5.41 9.94
C GLY A 345 9.94 6.09 8.68
N PRO A 346 11.28 6.14 8.51
CA PRO A 346 11.92 6.82 7.39
C PRO A 346 11.56 6.20 6.05
N MET A 347 11.26 7.04 5.07
CA MET A 347 10.96 6.66 3.69
C MET A 347 11.82 7.43 2.70
N LEU A 348 12.23 6.74 1.65
CA LEU A 348 12.89 7.33 0.48
C LEU A 348 12.23 6.75 -0.78
N ILE A 349 11.83 7.60 -1.72
CA ILE A 349 11.52 7.15 -3.08
C ILE A 349 12.83 6.93 -3.82
N ASP A 350 13.14 5.68 -4.11
CA ASP A 350 14.38 5.30 -4.79
C ASP A 350 14.51 6.04 -6.14
N PRO A 351 15.60 6.78 -6.36
CA PRO A 351 15.77 7.59 -7.57
C PRO A 351 15.86 6.76 -8.86
N GLU A 352 16.25 5.50 -8.78
CA GLU A 352 16.42 4.63 -9.94
C GLU A 352 15.12 3.86 -10.27
N THR A 353 14.45 3.36 -9.24
CA THR A 353 13.31 2.44 -9.41
C THR A 353 11.96 3.07 -9.18
N ARG A 354 11.87 4.22 -8.52
CA ARG A 354 10.64 4.89 -8.07
C ARG A 354 9.80 4.04 -7.10
N ASP A 355 10.40 3.00 -6.54
CA ASP A 355 9.87 2.26 -5.40
C ASP A 355 10.32 2.89 -4.08
N VAL A 356 9.70 2.48 -2.99
CA VAL A 356 10.08 2.95 -1.68
C VAL A 356 11.22 2.13 -1.09
N VAL A 357 12.22 2.81 -0.53
CA VAL A 357 13.22 2.25 0.39
C VAL A 357 12.73 2.53 1.81
N GLN A 358 12.60 1.51 2.64
CA GLN A 358 11.96 1.61 3.95
C GLN A 358 12.43 0.54 4.92
N THR A 359 12.01 0.67 6.18
CA THR A 359 12.19 -0.37 7.19
C THR A 359 11.12 -1.46 7.06
N ILE A 360 11.53 -2.71 7.15
CA ILE A 360 10.64 -3.87 7.28
C ILE A 360 10.73 -4.38 8.72
N TYR A 361 9.61 -4.45 9.39
CA TYR A 361 9.47 -4.95 10.75
C TYR A 361 9.12 -6.44 10.73
N ILE A 362 9.82 -7.22 11.53
CA ILE A 362 9.46 -8.61 11.84
C ILE A 362 8.55 -8.57 13.06
N ARG A 363 7.39 -9.17 12.95
CA ARG A 363 6.34 -9.07 13.96
C ARG A 363 5.87 -10.45 14.39
N ARG A 364 5.40 -10.52 15.61
CA ARG A 364 4.68 -11.68 16.16
C ARG A 364 3.33 -11.23 16.68
N VAL A 365 2.31 -12.02 16.41
CA VAL A 365 0.98 -11.78 17.00
C VAL A 365 1.00 -12.27 18.45
N GLU A 366 0.69 -11.38 19.38
CA GLU A 366 0.69 -11.64 20.81
C GLU A 366 -0.60 -11.15 21.48
N LYS A 367 -0.88 -11.66 22.67
CA LYS A 367 -1.95 -11.14 23.54
C LYS A 367 -1.34 -10.17 24.55
N VAL A 368 -1.56 -8.88 24.35
CA VAL A 368 -1.05 -7.79 25.20
C VAL A 368 -2.24 -7.06 25.81
N ASP A 369 -2.30 -6.99 27.14
CA ASP A 369 -3.38 -6.34 27.89
C ASP A 369 -4.79 -6.82 27.46
N GLY A 370 -4.92 -8.11 27.19
CA GLY A 370 -6.17 -8.76 26.78
C GLY A 370 -6.53 -8.57 25.30
N LYS A 371 -5.74 -7.82 24.52
CA LYS A 371 -5.92 -7.60 23.09
C LYS A 371 -4.94 -8.44 22.28
N ILE A 372 -5.39 -8.97 21.14
CA ILE A 372 -4.53 -9.68 20.19
C ILE A 372 -4.00 -8.66 19.20
N VAL A 373 -2.68 -8.49 19.15
CA VAL A 373 -2.02 -7.42 18.39
C VAL A 373 -0.71 -7.93 17.78
N ASN A 374 -0.24 -7.29 16.73
CA ASN A 374 1.12 -7.46 16.25
C ASN A 374 2.10 -6.74 17.19
N VAL A 375 3.24 -7.39 17.48
CA VAL A 375 4.35 -6.82 18.24
C VAL A 375 5.61 -6.90 17.39
N ASP A 376 6.28 -5.76 17.19
CA ASP A 376 7.57 -5.71 16.52
C ASP A 376 8.62 -6.42 17.36
N ILE A 377 9.25 -7.47 16.83
CA ILE A 377 10.28 -8.26 17.52
C ILE A 377 11.67 -8.05 16.92
N ASP A 378 11.75 -7.56 15.68
CA ASP A 378 13.00 -7.20 15.00
C ASP A 378 12.70 -6.24 13.84
N LYS A 379 13.73 -5.63 13.27
CA LYS A 379 13.60 -4.75 12.08
C LYS A 379 14.78 -4.90 11.14
N ILE A 380 14.54 -4.64 9.87
CA ILE A 380 15.55 -4.58 8.81
C ILE A 380 15.38 -3.23 8.13
N GLU A 381 16.38 -2.38 8.23
CA GLU A 381 16.35 -1.00 7.73
C GLU A 381 16.81 -0.90 6.28
N ASN A 382 16.37 0.16 5.58
CA ASN A 382 16.81 0.51 4.22
C ASN A 382 16.59 -0.61 3.19
N VAL A 383 15.51 -1.36 3.32
CA VAL A 383 15.18 -2.46 2.39
C VAL A 383 14.71 -1.88 1.06
N LYS A 384 15.45 -2.21 -0.01
CA LYS A 384 15.07 -1.96 -1.41
C LYS A 384 14.28 -3.12 -1.99
N ASP A 385 13.62 -2.90 -3.13
CA ASP A 385 13.03 -4.00 -3.90
C ASP A 385 14.15 -4.93 -4.44
N PRO A 386 14.24 -6.17 -3.96
CA PRO A 386 15.33 -7.08 -4.34
C PRO A 386 15.25 -7.55 -5.80
N VAL A 387 14.11 -7.40 -6.47
CA VAL A 387 13.95 -7.69 -7.91
C VAL A 387 14.76 -6.71 -8.75
N LYS A 388 14.90 -5.47 -8.31
CA LYS A 388 15.52 -4.37 -9.02
C LYS A 388 16.90 -4.00 -8.48
N ALA A 389 17.20 -4.35 -7.23
CA ALA A 389 18.51 -4.09 -6.60
C ALA A 389 19.66 -4.94 -7.16
N SER A 390 19.35 -5.96 -7.95
CA SER A 390 20.33 -6.91 -8.51
C SER A 390 20.66 -6.68 -9.99
N LYS A 391 20.37 -5.47 -10.51
CA LYS A 391 20.71 -5.10 -11.90
C LYS A 391 21.87 -4.13 -11.95
#